data_9ddf6ff919d3e4b26d487c004f066349
#
_entry.id   9ddf6ff919d3e4b26d487c004f066349
#
_cell.length_a   1.000
_cell.length_b   1.000
_cell.length_c   1.000
_cell.angle_alpha   90.00
_cell.angle_beta   90.00
_cell.angle_gamma   90.00
#
_symmetry.space_group_name_H-M   'P 1'
#
loop_
_entity.id
_entity.type
_entity.pdbx_description
1 polymer ?
#
loop_
_entity_poly.entity_id
_entity_poly.type
_entity_poly.pdbx_seq_one_letter_code
_entity_poly.pdbx_strand_id
1 'polypeptide(L)'
;MTLQDGTVVNLNSASELRYPVQFAGTERKVFLTGEAYFQVAKDKEHPFIVVTGEAEIEALGTSFNVYSYKEENRIETTLVEGAVRFAVADQTVILMPGEQGVVGTDGNLEKKKVDVFPYIAWKEGKFVFRKRSLEEVMHIISRWYNVEAVFQNESLKKVSFSGNLKRYDDFEHIVSMLEMTGGIRFKVEGRKIFITEK
;
A
#
# COMPACT_ATOMS: atom_id res chain seq x y z
N MET A 1 -8.10 -14.20 0.06
CA MET A 1 -9.12 -14.78 0.94
C MET A 1 -10.50 -14.23 0.56
N THR A 2 -11.58 -14.99 0.84
CA THR A 2 -12.96 -14.50 0.62
C THR A 2 -13.64 -14.42 1.97
N LEU A 3 -14.25 -13.28 2.26
CA LEU A 3 -15.04 -13.06 3.48
C LEU A 3 -16.45 -13.68 3.31
N GLN A 4 -17.22 -13.75 4.42
CA GLN A 4 -18.54 -14.38 4.42
C GLN A 4 -19.56 -13.68 3.50
N ASP A 5 -19.44 -12.37 3.33
CA ASP A 5 -20.30 -11.57 2.45
C ASP A 5 -19.95 -11.69 0.95
N GLY A 6 -18.94 -12.50 0.59
CA GLY A 6 -18.41 -12.64 -0.76
C GLY A 6 -17.36 -11.60 -1.15
N THR A 7 -16.99 -10.67 -0.26
CA THR A 7 -15.90 -9.73 -0.50
C THR A 7 -14.57 -10.49 -0.62
N VAL A 8 -13.81 -10.23 -1.69
CA VAL A 8 -12.49 -10.80 -1.90
C VAL A 8 -11.43 -9.81 -1.43
N VAL A 9 -10.49 -10.30 -0.60
CA VAL A 9 -9.39 -9.53 -0.07
C VAL A 9 -8.06 -10.17 -0.46
N ASN A 10 -7.17 -9.39 -1.06
CA ASN A 10 -5.75 -9.69 -1.20
C ASN A 10 -5.01 -8.91 -0.13
N LEU A 11 -4.27 -9.61 0.74
CA LEU A 11 -3.50 -9.01 1.81
C LEU A 11 -2.02 -9.00 1.41
N ASN A 12 -1.36 -7.84 1.54
CA ASN A 12 0.06 -7.70 1.19
C ASN A 12 0.97 -8.17 2.34
N SER A 13 2.29 -8.23 2.10
CA SER A 13 3.30 -8.60 3.11
C SER A 13 3.25 -7.68 4.33
N ALA A 14 3.54 -8.22 5.51
CA ALA A 14 3.54 -7.52 6.79
C ALA A 14 2.21 -6.79 7.10
N SER A 15 1.08 -7.35 6.65
CA SER A 15 -0.26 -6.77 6.85
C SER A 15 -1.14 -7.68 7.69
N GLU A 16 -2.05 -7.08 8.45
CA GLU A 16 -3.04 -7.75 9.28
C GLU A 16 -4.43 -7.23 8.97
N LEU A 17 -5.39 -8.16 8.80
CA LEU A 17 -6.80 -7.84 8.66
C LEU A 17 -7.59 -8.52 9.78
N ARG A 18 -8.29 -7.74 10.59
CA ARG A 18 -9.23 -8.24 11.60
C ARG A 18 -10.65 -8.00 11.14
N TYR A 19 -11.47 -9.03 11.16
CA TYR A 19 -12.86 -9.01 10.73
C TYR A 19 -13.71 -10.00 11.55
N PRO A 20 -15.02 -9.76 11.73
CA PRO A 20 -15.89 -10.70 12.42
C PRO A 20 -16.14 -11.94 11.55
N VAL A 21 -16.38 -13.09 12.18
CA VAL A 21 -16.76 -14.33 11.47
C VAL A 21 -18.06 -14.13 10.69
N GLN A 22 -18.97 -13.32 11.23
CA GLN A 22 -20.23 -12.92 10.62
C GLN A 22 -20.44 -11.42 10.79
N PHE A 23 -20.81 -10.76 9.70
CA PHE A 23 -21.26 -9.37 9.77
C PHE A 23 -22.69 -9.36 10.33
N ALA A 24 -22.86 -8.84 11.53
CA ALA A 24 -24.15 -8.67 12.19
C ALA A 24 -24.43 -7.16 12.35
N GLY A 25 -25.61 -6.73 11.94
CA GLY A 25 -26.01 -5.32 12.04
C GLY A 25 -26.04 -4.61 10.68
N THR A 26 -25.93 -3.28 10.72
CA THR A 26 -26.14 -2.40 9.57
C THR A 26 -24.87 -2.12 8.77
N GLU A 27 -23.70 -2.61 9.21
CA GLU A 27 -22.39 -2.34 8.60
C GLU A 27 -21.53 -3.61 8.52
N ARG A 28 -20.67 -3.67 7.52
CA ARG A 28 -19.64 -4.70 7.34
C ARG A 28 -18.27 -4.10 7.67
N LYS A 29 -17.91 -4.07 8.95
CA LYS A 29 -16.71 -3.38 9.43
C LYS A 29 -15.53 -4.34 9.57
N VAL A 30 -14.37 -3.93 9.04
CA VAL A 30 -13.09 -4.63 9.14
C VAL A 30 -11.98 -3.65 9.56
N PHE A 31 -10.89 -4.16 10.13
CA PHE A 31 -9.77 -3.36 10.62
C PHE A 31 -8.49 -3.81 9.91
N LEU A 32 -7.80 -2.86 9.27
CA LEU A 32 -6.58 -3.10 8.52
C LEU A 32 -5.38 -2.43 9.18
N THR A 33 -4.26 -3.14 9.22
CA THR A 33 -2.92 -2.57 9.39
C THR A 33 -2.05 -3.06 8.23
N GLY A 34 -1.37 -2.17 7.52
CA GLY A 34 -0.58 -2.53 6.33
C GLY A 34 -1.34 -2.27 5.03
N GLU A 35 -1.27 -3.16 4.06
CA GLU A 35 -1.83 -2.96 2.73
C GLU A 35 -2.75 -4.11 2.31
N ALA A 36 -3.92 -3.75 1.79
CA ALA A 36 -4.87 -4.70 1.25
C ALA A 36 -5.61 -4.14 0.03
N TYR A 37 -5.89 -5.02 -0.92
CA TYR A 37 -6.78 -4.77 -2.04
C TYR A 37 -8.11 -5.46 -1.79
N PHE A 38 -9.19 -4.70 -1.87
CA PHE A 38 -10.55 -5.16 -1.63
C PHE A 38 -11.35 -5.18 -2.95
N GLN A 39 -12.06 -6.27 -3.20
CA GLN A 39 -13.14 -6.36 -4.18
C GLN A 39 -14.42 -6.58 -3.38
N VAL A 40 -15.09 -5.50 -3.02
CA VAL A 40 -16.23 -5.52 -2.11
C VAL A 40 -17.48 -6.04 -2.82
N ALA A 41 -18.15 -7.02 -2.22
CA ALA A 41 -19.44 -7.51 -2.68
C ALA A 41 -20.49 -6.39 -2.65
N LYS A 42 -21.31 -6.30 -3.72
CA LYS A 42 -22.33 -5.25 -3.85
C LYS A 42 -23.46 -5.45 -2.83
N ASP A 43 -23.55 -4.53 -1.89
CA ASP A 43 -24.65 -4.42 -0.93
C ASP A 43 -24.80 -2.95 -0.54
N LYS A 44 -25.93 -2.34 -0.93
CA LYS A 44 -26.20 -0.92 -0.69
C LYS A 44 -26.82 -0.67 0.68
N GLU A 45 -27.38 -1.71 1.30
CA GLU A 45 -28.08 -1.59 2.59
C GLU A 45 -27.06 -1.72 3.75
N HIS A 46 -25.96 -2.46 3.53
CA HIS A 46 -24.93 -2.68 4.52
C HIS A 46 -23.55 -2.22 3.99
N PRO A 47 -23.13 -0.97 4.24
CA PRO A 47 -21.86 -0.46 3.78
C PRO A 47 -20.68 -1.29 4.32
N PHE A 48 -19.67 -1.47 3.48
CA PHE A 48 -18.40 -2.11 3.87
C PHE A 48 -17.43 -1.02 4.31
N ILE A 49 -16.93 -1.11 5.54
CA ILE A 49 -16.09 -0.09 6.16
C ILE A 49 -14.73 -0.70 6.52
N VAL A 50 -13.66 -0.17 5.93
CA VAL A 50 -12.29 -0.46 6.35
C VAL A 50 -11.84 0.63 7.30
N VAL A 51 -11.51 0.25 8.54
CA VAL A 51 -10.94 1.13 9.55
C VAL A 51 -9.43 0.91 9.59
N THR A 52 -8.65 1.98 9.48
CA THR A 52 -7.20 1.94 9.57
C THR A 52 -6.65 3.23 10.18
N GLY A 53 -5.90 3.13 11.30
CA GLY A 53 -5.54 4.31 12.07
C GLY A 53 -6.77 5.11 12.49
N GLU A 54 -6.81 6.39 12.16
CA GLU A 54 -7.94 7.29 12.40
C GLU A 54 -8.87 7.43 11.17
N ALA A 55 -8.62 6.66 10.11
CA ALA A 55 -9.36 6.76 8.86
C ALA A 55 -10.42 5.66 8.74
N GLU A 56 -11.53 6.04 8.12
CA GLU A 56 -12.59 5.14 7.68
C GLU A 56 -12.80 5.23 6.16
N ILE A 57 -12.79 4.08 5.49
CA ILE A 57 -12.99 3.95 4.06
C ILE A 57 -14.26 3.14 3.83
N GLU A 58 -15.31 3.80 3.34
CA GLU A 58 -16.63 3.21 3.14
C GLU A 58 -16.88 2.91 1.67
N ALA A 59 -17.41 1.72 1.39
CA ALA A 59 -17.68 1.19 0.06
C ALA A 59 -19.00 0.43 0.00
N LEU A 60 -19.71 0.49 -1.15
CA LEU A 60 -20.99 -0.19 -1.37
C LEU A 60 -20.94 -1.29 -2.45
N GLY A 61 -19.77 -1.64 -2.92
CA GLY A 61 -19.53 -2.57 -4.02
C GLY A 61 -18.49 -2.04 -5.00
N THR A 62 -17.26 -1.98 -4.54
CA THR A 62 -16.14 -1.25 -5.16
C THR A 62 -14.87 -2.07 -5.14
N SER A 63 -13.94 -1.74 -6.04
CA SER A 63 -12.59 -2.30 -6.03
C SER A 63 -11.57 -1.20 -5.71
N PHE A 64 -10.82 -1.34 -4.64
CA PHE A 64 -9.86 -0.33 -4.17
C PHE A 64 -8.70 -0.94 -3.38
N ASN A 65 -7.59 -0.21 -3.34
CA ASN A 65 -6.42 -0.52 -2.52
C ASN A 65 -6.33 0.43 -1.34
N VAL A 66 -6.02 -0.10 -0.16
CA VAL A 66 -5.71 0.69 1.04
C VAL A 66 -4.27 0.39 1.45
N TYR A 67 -3.49 1.43 1.66
CA TYR A 67 -2.10 1.38 2.12
C TYR A 67 -1.97 2.16 3.42
N SER A 68 -1.61 1.49 4.51
CA SER A 68 -1.54 2.09 5.84
C SER A 68 -0.55 1.33 6.74
N TYR A 69 0.73 1.39 6.38
CA TYR A 69 1.81 0.88 7.22
C TYR A 69 2.18 1.91 8.28
N LYS A 70 2.21 1.50 9.54
CA LYS A 70 2.43 2.40 10.70
C LYS A 70 3.74 3.18 10.61
N GLU A 71 4.80 2.55 10.12
CA GLU A 71 6.12 3.14 10.00
C GLU A 71 6.23 4.24 8.94
N GLU A 72 5.26 4.35 8.04
CA GLU A 72 5.27 5.36 6.96
C GLU A 72 4.41 6.59 7.26
N ASN A 73 3.69 6.59 8.38
CA ASN A 73 2.88 7.72 8.87
C ASN A 73 1.99 8.34 7.77
N ARG A 74 1.44 7.50 6.89
CA ARG A 74 0.52 7.92 5.84
C ARG A 74 -0.53 6.84 5.57
N ILE A 75 -1.71 7.28 5.17
CA ILE A 75 -2.80 6.41 4.73
C ILE A 75 -3.16 6.80 3.30
N GLU A 76 -3.14 5.84 2.39
CA GLU A 76 -3.52 6.05 0.98
C GLU A 76 -4.66 5.11 0.61
N THR A 77 -5.66 5.63 -0.09
CA THR A 77 -6.73 4.82 -0.67
C THR A 77 -6.82 5.10 -2.16
N THR A 78 -6.59 4.09 -3.00
CA THR A 78 -6.60 4.20 -4.47
C THR A 78 -7.82 3.47 -5.02
N LEU A 79 -8.69 4.17 -5.73
CA LEU A 79 -9.93 3.60 -6.27
C LEU A 79 -9.75 3.10 -7.70
N VAL A 80 -10.17 1.85 -7.93
CA VAL A 80 -10.14 1.17 -9.24
C VAL A 80 -11.51 1.22 -9.90
N GLU A 81 -12.59 0.87 -9.16
CA GLU A 81 -13.96 0.77 -9.66
C GLU A 81 -14.96 1.15 -8.59
N GLY A 82 -16.05 1.84 -8.99
CA GLY A 82 -17.14 2.24 -8.11
C GLY A 82 -16.95 3.62 -7.49
N ALA A 83 -17.28 3.78 -6.22
CA ALA A 83 -17.10 4.99 -5.44
C ALA A 83 -16.76 4.65 -3.99
N VAL A 84 -15.88 5.43 -3.37
CA VAL A 84 -15.44 5.27 -1.99
C VAL A 84 -15.56 6.60 -1.27
N ARG A 85 -16.14 6.58 -0.07
CA ARG A 85 -16.06 7.68 0.89
C ARG A 85 -14.85 7.44 1.79
N PHE A 86 -13.89 8.35 1.75
CA PHE A 86 -12.70 8.32 2.61
C PHE A 86 -12.80 9.46 3.60
N ALA A 87 -12.81 9.13 4.89
CA ALA A 87 -12.95 10.06 5.99
C ALA A 87 -11.82 9.92 7.00
N VAL A 88 -11.35 11.04 7.54
CA VAL A 88 -10.41 11.12 8.67
C VAL A 88 -10.74 12.36 9.49
N ALA A 89 -10.90 12.22 10.80
CA ALA A 89 -11.38 13.27 11.69
C ALA A 89 -12.68 13.94 11.13
N ASP A 90 -12.66 15.23 10.89
CA ASP A 90 -13.77 16.03 10.34
C ASP A 90 -13.69 16.21 8.80
N GLN A 91 -12.67 15.64 8.16
CA GLN A 91 -12.45 15.73 6.71
C GLN A 91 -13.03 14.51 5.99
N THR A 92 -13.65 14.74 4.83
CA THR A 92 -14.21 13.68 4.00
C THR A 92 -14.05 14.00 2.52
N VAL A 93 -13.65 13.00 1.73
CA VAL A 93 -13.66 13.08 0.27
C VAL A 93 -14.36 11.87 -0.34
N ILE A 94 -14.98 12.07 -1.50
CA ILE A 94 -15.47 10.98 -2.34
C ILE A 94 -14.45 10.76 -3.46
N LEU A 95 -13.97 9.52 -3.57
CA LEU A 95 -13.06 9.08 -4.63
C LEU A 95 -13.86 8.48 -5.77
N MET A 96 -13.44 8.81 -6.99
CA MET A 96 -13.91 8.21 -8.25
C MET A 96 -12.79 7.34 -8.86
N PRO A 97 -13.10 6.43 -9.80
CA PRO A 97 -12.08 5.60 -10.43
C PRO A 97 -10.90 6.41 -11.00
N GLY A 98 -9.67 5.99 -10.70
CA GLY A 98 -8.45 6.72 -11.05
C GLY A 98 -8.07 7.83 -10.06
N GLU A 99 -8.78 7.96 -8.94
CA GLU A 99 -8.43 8.90 -7.89
C GLU A 99 -7.83 8.18 -6.67
N GLN A 100 -6.96 8.89 -5.97
CA GLN A 100 -6.35 8.49 -4.71
C GLN A 100 -6.59 9.56 -3.65
N GLY A 101 -7.04 9.15 -2.48
CA GLY A 101 -7.02 9.94 -1.26
C GLY A 101 -5.77 9.64 -0.45
N VAL A 102 -5.15 10.67 0.12
CA VAL A 102 -3.92 10.56 0.91
C VAL A 102 -4.06 11.39 2.16
N VAL A 103 -3.77 10.78 3.30
CA VAL A 103 -3.57 11.47 4.58
C VAL A 103 -2.09 11.37 4.92
N GLY A 104 -1.41 12.50 5.03
CA GLY A 104 -0.02 12.59 5.43
C GLY A 104 0.17 12.82 6.94
N THR A 105 1.42 13.08 7.33
CA THR A 105 1.80 13.38 8.73
C THR A 105 1.19 14.65 9.29
N ASP A 106 0.73 15.54 8.44
CA ASP A 106 0.04 16.80 8.80
C ASP A 106 -1.45 16.60 9.10
N GLY A 107 -1.97 15.37 8.90
CA GLY A 107 -3.38 15.02 9.10
C GLY A 107 -4.33 15.55 8.03
N ASN A 108 -3.81 16.19 6.97
CA ASN A 108 -4.63 16.71 5.89
C ASN A 108 -5.03 15.61 4.92
N LEU A 109 -6.31 15.57 4.55
CA LEU A 109 -6.84 14.65 3.56
C LEU A 109 -6.85 15.30 2.18
N GLU A 110 -5.94 14.86 1.32
CA GLU A 110 -5.84 15.31 -0.07
C GLU A 110 -6.42 14.29 -1.04
N LYS A 111 -6.95 14.77 -2.16
CA LYS A 111 -7.42 13.93 -3.28
C LYS A 111 -6.69 14.32 -4.57
N LYS A 112 -6.19 13.31 -5.30
CA LYS A 112 -5.48 13.49 -6.58
C LYS A 112 -5.82 12.40 -7.59
N LYS A 113 -5.66 12.71 -8.88
CA LYS A 113 -5.71 11.70 -9.96
C LYS A 113 -4.38 10.95 -10.05
N VAL A 114 -4.44 9.65 -10.26
CA VAL A 114 -3.26 8.78 -10.37
C VAL A 114 -3.41 7.74 -11.48
N ASP A 115 -2.27 7.23 -11.99
CA ASP A 115 -2.24 5.94 -12.64
C ASP A 115 -2.41 4.87 -11.55
N VAL A 116 -3.48 4.10 -11.62
CA VAL A 116 -3.84 3.12 -10.60
C VAL A 116 -2.88 1.92 -10.58
N PHE A 117 -2.32 1.56 -11.74
CA PHE A 117 -1.56 0.33 -11.89
C PHE A 117 -0.39 0.18 -10.90
N PRO A 118 0.46 1.18 -10.63
CA PRO A 118 1.54 1.06 -9.65
C PRO A 118 1.09 0.70 -8.23
N TYR A 119 -0.14 1.07 -7.86
CA TYR A 119 -0.68 0.83 -6.51
C TYR A 119 -1.33 -0.55 -6.34
N ILE A 120 -1.63 -1.25 -7.45
CA ILE A 120 -2.28 -2.56 -7.41
C ILE A 120 -1.46 -3.68 -8.06
N ALA A 121 -0.34 -3.36 -8.70
CA ALA A 121 0.51 -4.32 -9.43
C ALA A 121 1.09 -5.42 -8.51
N TRP A 122 1.20 -5.13 -7.22
CA TRP A 122 1.70 -6.08 -6.25
C TRP A 122 0.85 -7.36 -6.17
N LYS A 123 -0.47 -7.27 -6.34
CA LYS A 123 -1.36 -8.45 -6.38
C LYS A 123 -1.14 -9.33 -7.62
N GLU A 124 -0.49 -8.80 -8.66
CA GLU A 124 -0.08 -9.49 -9.88
C GLU A 124 1.39 -9.96 -9.83
N GLY A 125 2.02 -9.91 -8.67
CA GLY A 125 3.42 -10.32 -8.50
C GLY A 125 4.44 -9.34 -9.08
N LYS A 126 4.13 -8.05 -9.11
CA LYS A 126 5.01 -7.00 -9.67
C LYS A 126 5.26 -5.90 -8.64
N PHE A 127 6.49 -5.41 -8.62
CA PHE A 127 6.82 -4.10 -8.05
C PHE A 127 6.86 -3.09 -9.20
N VAL A 128 6.07 -2.04 -9.10
CA VAL A 128 6.03 -0.97 -10.10
C VAL A 128 6.28 0.35 -9.41
N PHE A 129 7.44 0.93 -9.68
CA PHE A 129 7.85 2.20 -9.10
C PHE A 129 7.79 3.30 -10.16
N ARG A 130 7.26 4.46 -9.79
CA ARG A 130 7.16 5.66 -10.62
C ARG A 130 7.64 6.85 -9.81
N LYS A 131 8.89 7.26 -10.02
CA LYS A 131 9.54 8.37 -9.31
C LYS A 131 9.42 8.24 -7.77
N ARG A 132 9.55 7.02 -7.24
CA ARG A 132 9.56 6.75 -5.81
C ARG A 132 10.95 7.04 -5.25
N SER A 133 11.03 7.55 -4.02
CA SER A 133 12.29 7.67 -3.31
C SER A 133 12.86 6.27 -3.02
N LEU A 134 14.18 6.16 -2.92
CA LEU A 134 14.83 4.90 -2.58
C LEU A 134 14.38 4.40 -1.18
N GLU A 135 14.10 5.30 -0.25
CA GLU A 135 13.51 4.94 1.04
C GLU A 135 12.16 4.22 0.89
N GLU A 136 11.24 4.77 0.09
CA GLU A 136 9.94 4.13 -0.18
C GLU A 136 10.10 2.78 -0.90
N VAL A 137 11.02 2.70 -1.87
CA VAL A 137 11.35 1.43 -2.56
C VAL A 137 11.86 0.40 -1.56
N MET A 138 12.78 0.80 -0.68
CA MET A 138 13.36 -0.10 0.31
C MET A 138 12.35 -0.51 1.38
N HIS A 139 11.41 0.32 1.78
CA HIS A 139 10.31 -0.08 2.66
C HIS A 139 9.49 -1.23 2.07
N ILE A 140 9.12 -1.13 0.78
CA ILE A 140 8.34 -2.15 0.08
C ILE A 140 9.14 -3.46 -0.05
N ILE A 141 10.40 -3.38 -0.47
CA ILE A 141 11.28 -4.54 -0.65
C ILE A 141 11.59 -5.20 0.69
N SER A 142 11.87 -4.40 1.72
CA SER A 142 12.19 -4.89 3.06
C SER A 142 11.04 -5.70 3.66
N ARG A 143 9.81 -5.25 3.49
CA ARG A 143 8.62 -6.00 3.94
C ARG A 143 8.44 -7.33 3.18
N TRP A 144 8.70 -7.33 1.89
CA TRP A 144 8.52 -8.54 1.08
C TRP A 144 9.59 -9.60 1.36
N TYR A 145 10.86 -9.19 1.42
CA TYR A 145 11.99 -10.11 1.63
C TYR A 145 12.37 -10.30 3.11
N ASN A 146 11.67 -9.62 4.02
CA ASN A 146 11.93 -9.66 5.46
C ASN A 146 13.39 -9.28 5.79
N VAL A 147 13.85 -8.16 5.25
CA VAL A 147 15.19 -7.59 5.42
C VAL A 147 15.11 -6.18 5.99
N GLU A 148 16.23 -5.68 6.54
CA GLU A 148 16.35 -4.34 7.12
C GLU A 148 17.27 -3.48 6.25
N ALA A 149 16.79 -2.35 5.75
CA ALA A 149 17.59 -1.40 4.99
C ALA A 149 18.31 -0.42 5.92
N VAL A 150 19.61 -0.29 5.76
CA VAL A 150 20.47 0.62 6.53
C VAL A 150 21.14 1.59 5.54
N PHE A 151 20.72 2.84 5.56
CA PHE A 151 21.29 3.90 4.73
C PHE A 151 22.53 4.49 5.38
N GLN A 152 23.65 4.56 4.66
CA GLN A 152 24.87 5.21 5.13
C GLN A 152 24.69 6.73 5.28
N ASN A 153 23.96 7.34 4.34
CA ASN A 153 23.69 8.77 4.30
C ASN A 153 22.20 9.04 4.06
N GLU A 154 21.66 10.06 4.69
CA GLU A 154 20.25 10.48 4.51
C GLU A 154 19.94 10.96 3.08
N SER A 155 20.95 11.47 2.35
CA SER A 155 20.79 11.87 0.94
C SER A 155 20.36 10.71 0.04
N LEU A 156 20.83 9.49 0.32
CA LEU A 156 20.53 8.29 -0.45
C LEU A 156 19.02 7.95 -0.40
N LYS A 157 18.36 8.23 0.70
CA LYS A 157 16.91 8.03 0.86
C LYS A 157 16.07 8.74 -0.21
N LYS A 158 16.57 9.92 -0.66
CA LYS A 158 15.88 10.79 -1.61
C LYS A 158 16.16 10.46 -3.08
N VAL A 159 17.06 9.52 -3.37
CA VAL A 159 17.36 9.09 -4.75
C VAL A 159 16.08 8.58 -5.39
N SER A 160 15.72 9.14 -6.55
CA SER A 160 14.49 8.78 -7.25
C SER A 160 14.66 7.51 -8.06
N PHE A 161 13.75 6.58 -7.90
CA PHE A 161 13.73 5.33 -8.63
C PHE A 161 12.45 5.16 -9.47
N SER A 162 12.62 4.64 -10.69
CA SER A 162 11.51 4.20 -11.55
C SER A 162 11.88 2.88 -12.20
N GLY A 163 11.00 1.90 -12.11
CA GLY A 163 11.26 0.57 -12.68
C GLY A 163 10.11 -0.38 -12.44
N ASN A 164 10.18 -1.52 -13.13
CA ASN A 164 9.28 -2.65 -12.94
C ASN A 164 10.13 -3.88 -12.62
N LEU A 165 9.87 -4.50 -11.49
CA LEU A 165 10.56 -5.70 -11.02
C LEU A 165 9.54 -6.81 -10.79
N LYS A 166 9.93 -8.07 -10.99
CA LYS A 166 9.10 -9.20 -10.61
C LYS A 166 9.25 -9.44 -9.11
N ARG A 167 8.14 -9.62 -8.43
CA ARG A 167 8.09 -9.75 -6.98
C ARG A 167 8.64 -11.08 -6.46
N TYR A 168 8.67 -12.09 -7.31
CA TYR A 168 9.12 -13.46 -6.99
C TYR A 168 10.53 -13.76 -7.50
N ASP A 169 11.25 -12.76 -8.05
CA ASP A 169 12.65 -12.91 -8.40
C ASP A 169 13.50 -13.05 -7.12
N ASP A 170 14.68 -13.66 -7.25
CA ASP A 170 15.62 -13.77 -6.15
C ASP A 170 16.04 -12.39 -5.66
N PHE A 171 16.22 -12.26 -4.36
CA PHE A 171 16.57 -10.97 -3.73
C PHE A 171 17.85 -10.35 -4.29
N GLU A 172 18.88 -11.17 -4.57
CA GLU A 172 20.13 -10.72 -5.17
C GLU A 172 19.93 -10.11 -6.56
N HIS A 173 18.98 -10.67 -7.35
CA HIS A 173 18.62 -10.10 -8.65
C HIS A 173 17.96 -8.73 -8.49
N ILE A 174 17.04 -8.58 -7.54
CA ILE A 174 16.40 -7.29 -7.23
C ILE A 174 17.43 -6.24 -6.85
N VAL A 175 18.36 -6.58 -5.95
CA VAL A 175 19.46 -5.69 -5.52
C VAL A 175 20.32 -5.26 -6.72
N SER A 176 20.70 -6.22 -7.57
CA SER A 176 21.49 -5.93 -8.78
C SER A 176 20.76 -4.95 -9.72
N MET A 177 19.46 -5.13 -9.93
CA MET A 177 18.65 -4.22 -10.75
C MET A 177 18.57 -2.81 -10.16
N LEU A 178 18.50 -2.68 -8.83
CA LEU A 178 18.54 -1.38 -8.15
C LEU A 178 19.91 -0.69 -8.31
N GLU A 179 21.02 -1.43 -8.23
CA GLU A 179 22.37 -0.90 -8.44
C GLU A 179 22.61 -0.37 -9.88
N MET A 180 21.90 -0.94 -10.87
CA MET A 180 22.01 -0.50 -12.27
C MET A 180 21.47 0.91 -12.50
N THR A 181 20.61 1.43 -11.62
CA THR A 181 20.06 2.78 -11.74
C THR A 181 21.09 3.89 -11.45
N GLY A 182 22.26 3.52 -10.96
CA GLY A 182 23.43 4.39 -10.85
C GLY A 182 23.62 5.07 -9.49
N GLY A 183 24.87 5.25 -9.10
CA GLY A 183 25.28 6.03 -7.94
C GLY A 183 25.13 5.31 -6.58
N ILE A 184 24.49 4.15 -6.49
CA ILE A 184 24.28 3.39 -5.25
C ILE A 184 24.91 2.00 -5.32
N ARG A 185 25.27 1.48 -4.16
CA ARG A 185 25.80 0.14 -3.97
C ARG A 185 25.12 -0.51 -2.77
N PHE A 186 24.82 -1.81 -2.87
CA PHE A 186 24.22 -2.58 -1.79
C PHE A 186 25.18 -3.65 -1.29
N LYS A 187 25.29 -3.78 0.04
CA LYS A 187 25.98 -4.88 0.70
C LYS A 187 25.01 -5.63 1.57
N VAL A 188 24.82 -6.91 1.29
CA VAL A 188 23.91 -7.78 2.04
C VAL A 188 24.70 -8.53 3.11
N GLU A 189 24.29 -8.40 4.37
CA GLU A 189 24.86 -9.12 5.52
C GLU A 189 23.71 -9.74 6.33
N GLY A 190 23.43 -11.02 6.09
CA GLY A 190 22.30 -11.70 6.69
C GLY A 190 20.98 -11.04 6.31
N ARG A 191 20.28 -10.46 7.29
CA ARG A 191 19.01 -9.72 7.06
C ARG A 191 19.20 -8.21 6.89
N LYS A 192 20.41 -7.71 6.97
CA LYS A 192 20.70 -6.27 6.79
C LYS A 192 21.21 -5.98 5.40
N ILE A 193 20.74 -4.88 4.84
CA ILE A 193 21.16 -4.34 3.56
C ILE A 193 21.74 -2.96 3.80
N PHE A 194 23.04 -2.84 3.67
CA PHE A 194 23.74 -1.57 3.76
C PHE A 194 23.73 -0.88 2.39
N ILE A 195 23.25 0.36 2.35
CA ILE A 195 23.11 1.17 1.15
C ILE A 195 24.12 2.31 1.22
N THR A 196 25.03 2.33 0.26
CA THR A 196 26.15 3.29 0.19
C THR A 196 26.20 3.95 -1.18
N GLU A 197 26.96 5.03 -1.30
CA GLU A 197 27.37 5.60 -2.59
C GLU A 197 28.40 4.70 -3.29
N LYS A 198 28.42 4.74 -4.62
CA LYS A 198 29.45 4.05 -5.43
C LYS A 198 30.78 4.75 -5.36
#